data_adcf95719631d75d6dd302a11e8aa7e5
#
_entry.id   adcf95719631d75d6dd302a11e8aa7e5
#
_cell.length_a   1.000
_cell.length_b   1.000
_cell.length_c   1.000
_cell.angle_alpha   90.00
_cell.angle_beta   90.00
_cell.angle_gamma   90.00
#
_symmetry.space_group_name_H-M   'P 1'
#
loop_
_entity.id
_entity.type
_entity.pdbx_description
1 polymer ?
#
loop_
_entity_poly.entity_id
_entity_poly.type
_entity_poly.pdbx_seq_one_letter_code
_entity_poly.pdbx_strand_id
1 'polypeptide(L)'
;WHDINKYMIAMRSMVKTENQHDASEVLETVQEKFNQVGTVVDTNNPVLNSILNYYIQNAHASGVQIELDVWVAEKLGIKAADLSVIIGNTFDNAIEACTHVADPLKEISVVISQKQNVLLYEIRNPYSPSAPPKFGSCHGYGLQNVKACVEKYEGTVYVENKDNVYSVSIRLNTKEL
;
A
#
# COMPACT_ATOMS: atom_id res chain seq x y z
N TRP A 1 9.79 -1.76 -11.06
CA TRP A 1 8.97 -2.84 -11.65
C TRP A 1 9.85 -3.91 -12.31
N HIS A 2 10.91 -3.54 -13.06
CA HIS A 2 11.72 -4.50 -13.80
C HIS A 2 12.50 -5.46 -12.88
N ASP A 3 12.93 -5.02 -11.72
CA ASP A 3 13.74 -5.84 -10.80
C ASP A 3 12.87 -6.75 -9.91
N ILE A 4 11.69 -6.30 -9.48
CA ILE A 4 10.75 -7.13 -8.73
C ILE A 4 10.27 -8.32 -9.58
N ASN A 5 9.99 -8.13 -10.86
CA ASN A 5 9.65 -9.23 -11.77
C ASN A 5 10.79 -10.26 -11.91
N LYS A 6 12.05 -9.83 -11.93
CA LYS A 6 13.20 -10.74 -11.95
C LYS A 6 13.27 -11.60 -10.68
N TYR A 7 13.07 -10.97 -9.51
CA TYR A 7 13.04 -11.70 -8.22
C TYR A 7 11.84 -12.63 -8.10
N MET A 8 10.66 -12.22 -8.60
CA MET A 8 9.47 -13.08 -8.65
C MET A 8 9.66 -14.30 -9.56
N ILE A 9 10.32 -14.13 -10.71
CA ILE A 9 10.63 -15.23 -11.63
C ILE A 9 11.64 -16.17 -10.98
N ALA A 10 12.69 -15.64 -10.34
CA ALA A 10 13.68 -16.43 -9.62
C ALA A 10 13.02 -17.23 -8.48
N MET A 11 12.22 -16.60 -7.62
CA MET A 11 11.49 -17.28 -6.56
C MET A 11 10.54 -18.37 -7.08
N ARG A 12 9.82 -18.13 -8.19
CA ARG A 12 8.95 -19.15 -8.80
C ARG A 12 9.71 -20.36 -9.32
N SER A 13 10.93 -20.16 -9.86
CA SER A 13 11.76 -21.27 -10.34
C SER A 13 12.34 -22.08 -9.17
N MET A 14 12.71 -21.42 -8.07
CA MET A 14 13.28 -22.06 -6.86
C MET A 14 12.25 -22.85 -6.07
N VAL A 15 11.01 -22.34 -5.96
CA VAL A 15 9.88 -23.09 -5.34
C VAL A 15 9.55 -24.36 -6.11
N LYS A 16 9.77 -24.38 -7.44
CA LYS A 16 9.55 -25.57 -8.27
C LYS A 16 10.64 -26.64 -8.13
N THR A 17 11.82 -26.28 -7.65
CA THR A 17 12.98 -27.18 -7.57
C THR A 17 13.25 -27.72 -6.16
N GLU A 18 12.32 -27.54 -5.19
CA GLU A 18 12.46 -27.96 -3.77
C GLU A 18 13.70 -27.42 -3.06
N ASN A 19 14.39 -26.44 -3.63
CA ASN A 19 15.59 -25.83 -3.05
C ASN A 19 15.20 -24.69 -2.08
N GLN A 20 14.74 -25.06 -0.89
CA GLN A 20 14.33 -24.10 0.15
C GLN A 20 15.48 -23.17 0.60
N HIS A 21 16.72 -23.63 0.50
CA HIS A 21 17.89 -22.86 0.94
C HIS A 21 18.13 -21.65 0.02
N ASP A 22 18.08 -21.84 -1.30
CA ASP A 22 18.30 -20.77 -2.28
C ASP A 22 17.15 -19.75 -2.27
N ALA A 23 15.92 -20.20 -1.99
CA ALA A 23 14.76 -19.32 -1.84
C ALA A 23 14.88 -18.42 -0.59
N SER A 24 15.43 -18.94 0.52
CA SER A 24 15.73 -18.15 1.71
C SER A 24 16.79 -17.09 1.45
N GLU A 25 17.87 -17.43 0.74
CA GLU A 25 18.96 -16.50 0.43
C GLU A 25 18.50 -15.35 -0.47
N VAL A 26 17.64 -15.63 -1.45
CA VAL A 26 17.01 -14.58 -2.29
C VAL A 26 16.05 -13.72 -1.47
N LEU A 27 15.28 -14.31 -0.56
CA LEU A 27 14.42 -13.57 0.36
C LEU A 27 15.24 -12.69 1.31
N GLU A 28 16.34 -13.19 1.85
CA GLU A 28 17.27 -12.43 2.71
C GLU A 28 17.91 -11.28 1.92
N THR A 29 18.37 -11.52 0.69
CA THR A 29 18.93 -10.46 -0.17
C THR A 29 17.91 -9.38 -0.52
N VAL A 30 16.66 -9.77 -0.75
CA VAL A 30 15.55 -8.84 -0.96
C VAL A 30 15.26 -8.08 0.33
N GLN A 31 15.18 -8.76 1.47
CA GLN A 31 14.98 -8.16 2.79
C GLN A 31 16.12 -7.21 3.19
N GLU A 32 17.39 -7.59 2.93
CA GLU A 32 18.53 -6.72 3.23
C GLU A 32 18.49 -5.42 2.41
N LYS A 33 18.12 -5.48 1.13
CA LYS A 33 17.91 -4.28 0.31
C LYS A 33 16.77 -3.41 0.83
N PHE A 34 15.72 -4.02 1.38
CA PHE A 34 14.62 -3.29 2.03
C PHE A 34 15.01 -2.75 3.42
N ASN A 35 15.88 -3.46 4.16
CA ASN A 35 16.30 -3.09 5.53
C ASN A 35 17.43 -2.04 5.57
N GLN A 36 18.11 -1.76 4.47
CA GLN A 36 19.16 -0.72 4.41
C GLN A 36 18.64 0.71 4.58
N VAL A 37 17.33 0.89 4.53
CA VAL A 37 16.67 2.14 4.90
C VAL A 37 15.94 1.88 6.22
N GLY A 38 16.35 2.54 7.29
CA GLY A 38 15.87 2.27 8.65
C GLY A 38 14.34 2.15 8.74
N THR A 39 13.87 1.32 9.67
CA THR A 39 12.45 1.12 9.96
C THR A 39 11.82 2.46 10.32
N VAL A 40 11.00 3.00 9.44
CA VAL A 40 10.32 4.29 9.63
C VAL A 40 9.03 4.09 10.43
N VAL A 41 8.39 2.92 10.24
CA VAL A 41 7.12 2.58 10.86
C VAL A 41 7.25 1.27 11.61
N ASP A 42 6.87 1.31 12.87
CA ASP A 42 6.71 0.13 13.73
C ASP A 42 5.29 0.13 14.29
N THR A 43 4.42 -0.62 13.64
CA THR A 43 3.10 -1.00 14.14
C THR A 43 3.20 -2.37 14.81
N ASN A 44 2.22 -2.78 15.56
CA ASN A 44 2.23 -4.14 16.13
C ASN A 44 2.07 -5.25 15.07
N ASN A 45 1.93 -4.92 13.78
CA ASN A 45 1.69 -5.87 12.70
C ASN A 45 2.87 -5.90 11.70
N PRO A 46 3.66 -7.00 11.63
CA PRO A 46 4.84 -7.09 10.76
C PRO A 46 4.52 -6.96 9.27
N VAL A 47 3.36 -7.47 8.82
CA VAL A 47 2.94 -7.39 7.42
C VAL A 47 2.66 -5.94 7.05
N LEU A 48 1.92 -5.22 7.90
CA LEU A 48 1.61 -3.82 7.70
C LEU A 48 2.89 -2.96 7.71
N ASN A 49 3.83 -3.24 8.64
CA ASN A 49 5.12 -2.57 8.69
C ASN A 49 5.88 -2.71 7.37
N SER A 50 5.95 -3.92 6.81
CA SER A 50 6.66 -4.18 5.55
C SER A 50 6.03 -3.41 4.39
N ILE A 51 4.70 -3.40 4.28
CA ILE A 51 3.99 -2.71 3.22
C ILE A 51 4.16 -1.19 3.34
N LEU A 52 3.92 -0.63 4.53
CA LEU A 52 4.01 0.80 4.76
C LEU A 52 5.44 1.33 4.56
N ASN A 53 6.45 0.67 5.11
CA ASN A 53 7.83 1.08 4.94
C ASN A 53 8.24 1.11 3.45
N TYR A 54 7.81 0.12 2.65
CA TYR A 54 8.04 0.11 1.21
C TYR A 54 7.45 1.36 0.52
N TYR A 55 6.17 1.67 0.80
CA TYR A 55 5.51 2.80 0.13
C TYR A 55 5.99 4.17 0.62
N ILE A 56 6.36 4.29 1.90
CA ILE A 56 6.97 5.52 2.44
C ILE A 56 8.30 5.80 1.75
N GLN A 57 9.13 4.78 1.54
CA GLN A 57 10.40 4.94 0.82
C GLN A 57 10.18 5.37 -0.63
N ASN A 58 9.22 4.77 -1.33
CA ASN A 58 8.87 5.15 -2.70
C ASN A 58 8.35 6.59 -2.79
N ALA A 59 7.53 7.01 -1.84
CA ALA A 59 7.04 8.37 -1.76
C ALA A 59 8.18 9.36 -1.53
N HIS A 60 9.06 9.10 -0.58
CA HIS A 60 10.23 9.94 -0.31
C HIS A 60 11.17 10.02 -1.52
N ALA A 61 11.41 8.91 -2.22
CA ALA A 61 12.19 8.89 -3.46
C ALA A 61 11.57 9.75 -4.58
N SER A 62 10.25 9.96 -4.51
CA SER A 62 9.50 10.84 -5.42
C SER A 62 9.32 12.27 -4.90
N GLY A 63 9.97 12.63 -3.79
CA GLY A 63 9.86 13.94 -3.16
C GLY A 63 8.51 14.18 -2.47
N VAL A 64 7.76 13.12 -2.13
CA VAL A 64 6.47 13.18 -1.48
C VAL A 64 6.62 12.90 0.02
N GLN A 65 6.04 13.77 0.87
CA GLN A 65 6.00 13.56 2.31
C GLN A 65 4.81 12.68 2.69
N ILE A 66 4.98 11.88 3.75
CA ILE A 66 3.91 11.03 4.29
C ILE A 66 3.64 11.42 5.74
N GLU A 67 2.41 11.79 6.03
CA GLU A 67 1.87 11.87 7.38
C GLU A 67 1.14 10.54 7.67
N LEU A 68 1.52 9.85 8.74
CA LEU A 68 1.02 8.52 9.03
C LEU A 68 0.52 8.42 10.48
N ASP A 69 -0.72 7.97 10.64
CA ASP A 69 -1.32 7.65 11.94
C ASP A 69 -1.88 6.22 11.93
N VAL A 70 -1.29 5.30 12.73
CA VAL A 70 -1.61 3.87 12.71
C VAL A 70 -1.86 3.31 14.11
N TRP A 71 -3.08 2.80 14.31
CA TRP A 71 -3.53 2.15 15.54
C TRP A 71 -4.18 0.81 15.22
N VAL A 72 -3.40 -0.27 15.27
CA VAL A 72 -3.85 -1.61 14.89
C VAL A 72 -3.40 -2.66 15.90
N ALA A 73 -4.13 -3.76 15.95
CA ALA A 73 -3.71 -4.95 16.69
C ALA A 73 -2.64 -5.74 15.90
N GLU A 74 -1.94 -6.63 16.60
CA GLU A 74 -0.96 -7.54 16.00
C GLU A 74 -1.60 -8.39 14.88
N LYS A 75 -2.82 -8.86 15.10
CA LYS A 75 -3.58 -9.65 14.11
C LYS A 75 -4.74 -8.82 13.55
N LEU A 76 -4.68 -8.54 12.27
CA LEU A 76 -5.68 -7.73 11.58
C LEU A 76 -6.93 -8.51 11.13
N GLY A 77 -6.86 -9.85 11.04
CA GLY A 77 -7.94 -10.65 10.45
C GLY A 77 -8.12 -10.45 8.94
N ILE A 78 -7.11 -9.87 8.28
CA ILE A 78 -7.08 -9.61 6.84
C ILE A 78 -5.88 -10.35 6.24
N LYS A 79 -6.05 -10.98 5.08
CA LYS A 79 -4.96 -11.67 4.39
C LYS A 79 -3.91 -10.66 3.91
N ALA A 80 -2.63 -11.00 4.09
CA ALA A 80 -1.50 -10.17 3.66
C ALA A 80 -1.59 -9.76 2.18
N ALA A 81 -2.00 -10.68 1.30
CA ALA A 81 -2.16 -10.41 -0.12
C ALA A 81 -3.25 -9.36 -0.41
N ASP A 82 -4.39 -9.43 0.30
CA ASP A 82 -5.49 -8.47 0.11
C ASP A 82 -5.09 -7.09 0.68
N LEU A 83 -4.40 -7.06 1.82
CA LEU A 83 -3.86 -5.84 2.40
C LEU A 83 -2.86 -5.16 1.46
N SER A 84 -1.96 -5.94 0.86
CA SER A 84 -1.00 -5.45 -0.15
C SER A 84 -1.69 -4.87 -1.39
N VAL A 85 -2.78 -5.49 -1.85
CA VAL A 85 -3.56 -4.97 -3.00
C VAL A 85 -4.23 -3.66 -2.63
N ILE A 86 -4.86 -3.58 -1.45
CA ILE A 86 -5.57 -2.37 -1.00
C ILE A 86 -4.60 -1.21 -0.84
N ILE A 87 -3.59 -1.37 0.00
CA ILE A 87 -2.61 -0.32 0.31
C ILE A 87 -1.81 0.03 -0.94
N GLY A 88 -1.33 -0.98 -1.69
CA GLY A 88 -0.52 -0.78 -2.86
C GLY A 88 -1.19 0.07 -3.92
N ASN A 89 -2.38 -0.31 -4.36
CA ASN A 89 -3.08 0.44 -5.40
C ASN A 89 -3.45 1.87 -4.98
N THR A 90 -3.74 2.08 -3.70
CA THR A 90 -4.09 3.42 -3.21
C THR A 90 -2.87 4.32 -3.07
N PHE A 91 -1.73 3.79 -2.59
CA PHE A 91 -0.47 4.53 -2.53
C PHE A 91 0.09 4.85 -3.91
N ASP A 92 0.10 3.89 -4.85
CA ASP A 92 0.56 4.12 -6.22
C ASP A 92 -0.21 5.27 -6.87
N ASN A 93 -1.54 5.29 -6.71
CA ASN A 93 -2.39 6.38 -7.21
C ASN A 93 -2.08 7.72 -6.52
N ALA A 94 -1.87 7.72 -5.21
CA ALA A 94 -1.59 8.92 -4.44
C ALA A 94 -0.22 9.52 -4.79
N ILE A 95 0.81 8.68 -4.90
CA ILE A 95 2.16 9.10 -5.30
C ILE A 95 2.15 9.65 -6.73
N GLU A 96 1.50 8.96 -7.68
CA GLU A 96 1.37 9.43 -9.06
C GLU A 96 0.68 10.80 -9.12
N ALA A 97 -0.41 10.98 -8.39
CA ALA A 97 -1.12 12.26 -8.35
C ALA A 97 -0.24 13.40 -7.81
N CYS A 98 0.55 13.12 -6.76
CA CYS A 98 1.47 14.10 -6.16
C CYS A 98 2.61 14.51 -7.10
N THR A 99 3.00 13.69 -8.10
CA THR A 99 4.07 14.08 -9.05
C THR A 99 3.71 15.31 -9.88
N HIS A 100 2.42 15.60 -10.02
CA HIS A 100 1.90 16.75 -10.78
C HIS A 100 1.57 17.96 -9.90
N VAL A 101 1.84 17.89 -8.61
CA VAL A 101 1.61 18.97 -7.64
C VAL A 101 2.93 19.71 -7.38
N ALA A 102 2.88 21.02 -7.18
CA ALA A 102 4.06 21.81 -6.84
C ALA A 102 4.47 21.62 -5.38
N ASP A 103 5.79 21.64 -5.10
CA ASP A 103 6.30 21.73 -3.73
C ASP A 103 5.87 23.08 -3.09
N PRO A 104 5.57 23.14 -1.79
CA PRO A 104 5.68 22.09 -0.76
C PRO A 104 4.41 21.27 -0.53
N LEU A 105 3.45 21.28 -1.45
CA LEU A 105 2.11 20.68 -1.27
C LEU A 105 2.08 19.16 -1.48
N LYS A 106 3.22 18.52 -1.75
CA LYS A 106 3.33 17.08 -1.97
C LYS A 106 3.32 16.30 -0.66
N GLU A 107 2.15 16.19 -0.05
CA GLU A 107 1.97 15.44 1.18
C GLU A 107 0.80 14.45 1.04
N ILE A 108 1.03 13.21 1.45
CA ILE A 108 0.00 12.18 1.54
C ILE A 108 -0.26 11.91 3.01
N SER A 109 -1.52 12.03 3.43
CA SER A 109 -1.95 11.67 4.78
C SER A 109 -2.61 10.30 4.77
N VAL A 110 -2.20 9.42 5.70
CA VAL A 110 -2.69 8.06 5.84
C VAL A 110 -3.09 7.78 7.27
N VAL A 111 -4.31 7.33 7.46
CA VAL A 111 -4.85 6.90 8.75
C VAL A 111 -5.28 5.44 8.66
N ILE A 112 -4.77 4.60 9.57
CA ILE A 112 -5.16 3.20 9.69
C ILE A 112 -5.53 2.93 11.14
N SER A 113 -6.78 2.60 11.39
CA SER A 113 -7.23 2.32 12.75
C SER A 113 -8.09 1.07 12.82
N GLN A 114 -7.85 0.26 13.85
CA GLN A 114 -8.66 -0.92 14.12
C GLN A 114 -9.39 -0.76 15.46
N LYS A 115 -10.69 -0.92 15.41
CA LYS A 115 -11.51 -0.95 16.62
C LYS A 115 -12.42 -2.17 16.59
N GLN A 116 -12.25 -3.05 17.56
CA GLN A 116 -12.94 -4.34 17.56
C GLN A 116 -12.69 -5.08 16.22
N ASN A 117 -13.75 -5.53 15.56
CA ASN A 117 -13.71 -6.27 14.31
C ASN A 117 -13.87 -5.38 13.07
N VAL A 118 -13.44 -4.11 13.15
CA VAL A 118 -13.49 -3.17 12.04
C VAL A 118 -12.14 -2.51 11.85
N LEU A 119 -11.58 -2.62 10.64
CA LEU A 119 -10.44 -1.82 10.19
C LEU A 119 -10.95 -0.65 9.35
N LEU A 120 -10.50 0.54 9.69
CA LEU A 120 -10.67 1.75 8.91
C LEU A 120 -9.31 2.12 8.29
N TYR A 121 -9.30 2.36 7.00
CA TYR A 121 -8.16 2.86 6.26
C TYR A 121 -8.57 4.08 5.47
N GLU A 122 -7.82 5.15 5.59
CA GLU A 122 -8.01 6.36 4.80
C GLU A 122 -6.67 6.84 4.25
N ILE A 123 -6.66 7.22 2.99
CA ILE A 123 -5.55 7.88 2.34
C ILE A 123 -6.05 9.14 1.63
N ARG A 124 -5.34 10.24 1.82
CA ARG A 124 -5.63 11.53 1.21
C ARG A 124 -4.39 12.08 0.53
N ASN A 125 -4.56 12.61 -0.65
CA ASN A 125 -3.48 13.26 -1.38
C ASN A 125 -4.00 14.47 -2.17
N PRO A 126 -3.16 15.51 -2.34
CA PRO A 126 -3.46 16.57 -3.30
C PRO A 126 -3.34 16.05 -4.72
N TYR A 127 -4.01 16.72 -5.64
CA TYR A 127 -3.80 16.52 -7.07
C TYR A 127 -3.85 17.86 -7.82
N SER A 128 -3.24 17.90 -8.99
CA SER A 128 -3.30 19.10 -9.84
C SER A 128 -4.58 19.11 -10.66
N PRO A 129 -5.38 20.22 -10.66
CA PRO A 129 -6.55 20.33 -11.52
C PRO A 129 -6.24 20.21 -13.01
N SER A 130 -5.00 20.55 -13.43
CA SER A 130 -4.54 20.40 -14.81
C SER A 130 -4.18 18.95 -15.18
N ALA A 131 -4.01 18.08 -14.18
CA ALA A 131 -3.76 16.66 -14.34
C ALA A 131 -4.66 15.87 -13.36
N PRO A 132 -5.98 15.89 -13.55
CA PRO A 132 -6.91 15.23 -12.64
C PRO A 132 -6.66 13.71 -12.66
N PRO A 133 -6.96 13.02 -11.55
CA PRO A 133 -6.86 11.57 -11.48
C PRO A 133 -7.63 10.93 -12.64
N LYS A 134 -6.96 10.07 -13.40
CA LYS A 134 -7.57 9.43 -14.57
C LYS A 134 -8.51 8.32 -14.11
N PHE A 135 -9.77 8.63 -13.92
CA PHE A 135 -10.81 7.64 -13.75
C PHE A 135 -11.07 6.91 -15.08
N GLY A 136 -10.77 5.62 -15.16
CA GLY A 136 -11.22 4.76 -16.26
C GLY A 136 -10.35 4.70 -17.52
N SER A 137 -9.13 5.24 -17.55
CA SER A 137 -8.16 4.97 -18.61
C SER A 137 -7.42 3.64 -18.39
N CYS A 138 -6.62 3.15 -19.35
CA CYS A 138 -5.96 1.82 -19.33
C CYS A 138 -5.15 1.44 -18.08
N HIS A 139 -5.02 2.31 -17.08
CA HIS A 139 -4.48 2.08 -15.74
C HIS A 139 -5.59 1.90 -14.68
N GLY A 140 -6.87 1.88 -15.05
CA GLY A 140 -8.03 1.96 -14.15
C GLY A 140 -8.39 0.69 -13.36
N TYR A 141 -7.59 -0.36 -13.36
CA TYR A 141 -7.88 -1.59 -12.61
C TYR A 141 -7.55 -1.49 -11.11
N GLY A 142 -6.74 -0.53 -10.70
CA GLY A 142 -6.30 -0.41 -9.30
C GLY A 142 -7.46 -0.30 -8.32
N LEU A 143 -8.36 0.66 -8.53
CA LEU A 143 -9.51 0.84 -7.63
C LEU A 143 -10.55 -0.29 -7.76
N GLN A 144 -10.66 -0.94 -8.93
CA GLN A 144 -11.50 -2.13 -9.11
C GLN A 144 -10.94 -3.31 -8.30
N ASN A 145 -9.62 -3.51 -8.32
CA ASN A 145 -8.95 -4.53 -7.51
C ASN A 145 -9.15 -4.25 -6.01
N VAL A 146 -9.04 -2.99 -5.59
CA VAL A 146 -9.33 -2.58 -4.21
C VAL A 146 -10.76 -2.94 -3.83
N LYS A 147 -11.76 -2.57 -4.65
CA LYS A 147 -13.16 -2.90 -4.39
C LYS A 147 -13.40 -4.39 -4.27
N ALA A 148 -12.86 -5.19 -5.21
CA ALA A 148 -12.97 -6.64 -5.18
C ALA A 148 -12.33 -7.27 -3.93
N CYS A 149 -11.22 -6.71 -3.44
CA CYS A 149 -10.63 -7.14 -2.17
C CYS A 149 -11.50 -6.76 -0.97
N VAL A 150 -12.03 -5.54 -0.95
CA VAL A 150 -12.86 -5.02 0.15
C VAL A 150 -14.17 -5.81 0.29
N GLU A 151 -14.78 -6.21 -0.83
CA GLU A 151 -16.00 -7.02 -0.86
C GLU A 151 -15.83 -8.37 -0.14
N LYS A 152 -14.65 -8.99 -0.18
CA LYS A 152 -14.37 -10.25 0.54
C LYS A 152 -14.53 -10.12 2.07
N TYR A 153 -14.43 -8.91 2.58
CA TYR A 153 -14.52 -8.55 4.00
C TYR A 153 -15.82 -7.82 4.32
N GLU A 154 -16.84 -7.93 3.47
CA GLU A 154 -18.12 -7.24 3.63
C GLU A 154 -17.90 -5.74 3.91
N GLY A 155 -16.87 -5.19 3.29
CA GLY A 155 -16.41 -3.82 3.49
C GLY A 155 -17.05 -2.83 2.52
N THR A 156 -16.64 -1.58 2.68
CA THR A 156 -17.08 -0.47 1.82
C THR A 156 -15.89 0.39 1.40
N VAL A 157 -15.95 0.90 0.18
CA VAL A 157 -14.99 1.88 -0.35
C VAL A 157 -15.76 3.16 -0.66
N TYR A 158 -15.34 4.25 -0.06
CA TYR A 158 -15.82 5.59 -0.35
C TYR A 158 -14.69 6.41 -0.97
N VAL A 159 -14.98 7.11 -2.05
CA VAL A 159 -14.02 7.96 -2.76
C VAL A 159 -14.60 9.36 -2.85
N GLU A 160 -13.84 10.34 -2.41
CA GLU A 160 -14.21 11.75 -2.49
C GLU A 160 -13.13 12.54 -3.23
N ASN A 161 -13.58 13.55 -3.97
CA ASN A 161 -12.73 14.49 -4.65
C ASN A 161 -13.27 15.89 -4.36
N LYS A 162 -12.59 16.62 -3.49
CA LYS A 162 -13.03 17.93 -3.02
C LYS A 162 -11.81 18.83 -2.75
N ASP A 163 -11.92 20.10 -3.16
CA ASP A 163 -10.93 21.14 -2.87
C ASP A 163 -9.49 20.75 -3.32
N ASN A 164 -9.37 20.07 -4.47
CA ASN A 164 -8.11 19.51 -5.01
C ASN A 164 -7.46 18.48 -4.12
N VAL A 165 -8.20 17.85 -3.22
CA VAL A 165 -7.80 16.69 -2.43
C VAL A 165 -8.61 15.50 -2.88
N TYR A 166 -7.91 14.40 -3.16
CA TYR A 166 -8.49 13.09 -3.43
C TYR A 166 -8.39 12.24 -2.18
N SER A 167 -9.48 11.63 -1.77
CA SER A 167 -9.49 10.74 -0.61
C SER A 167 -10.14 9.39 -0.94
N VAL A 168 -9.56 8.34 -0.41
CA VAL A 168 -10.11 6.99 -0.42
C VAL A 168 -10.25 6.53 1.01
N SER A 169 -11.49 6.28 1.43
CA SER A 169 -11.81 5.74 2.76
C SER A 169 -12.37 4.33 2.62
N ILE A 170 -11.80 3.39 3.35
CA ILE A 170 -12.13 1.97 3.29
C ILE A 170 -12.48 1.48 4.69
N ARG A 171 -13.60 0.77 4.78
CA ARG A 171 -14.00 0.03 5.97
C ARG A 171 -13.98 -1.45 5.66
N LEU A 172 -13.33 -2.25 6.51
CA LEU A 172 -13.27 -3.71 6.40
C LEU A 172 -13.78 -4.34 7.69
N ASN A 173 -14.58 -5.39 7.57
CA ASN A 173 -14.90 -6.22 8.71
C ASN A 173 -13.79 -7.26 8.87
N THR A 174 -13.09 -7.20 10.01
CA THR A 174 -12.02 -8.14 10.35
C THR A 174 -12.65 -9.34 11.05
N LYS A 175 -12.35 -10.56 10.55
CA LYS A 175 -12.78 -11.78 11.26
C LYS A 175 -11.75 -12.11 12.32
N GLU A 176 -12.18 -12.50 13.50
CA GLU A 176 -11.28 -13.19 14.43
C GLU A 176 -10.75 -14.45 13.74
N LEU A 177 -9.43 -14.55 13.64
CA LEU A 177 -8.72 -15.73 13.15
C LEU A 177 -8.48 -16.70 14.30
#